data_affd68b4c21c360ed957e1ace02eabe6
#
_entry.id   affd68b4c21c360ed957e1ace02eabe6
#
_cell.length_a   1.000
_cell.length_b   1.000
_cell.length_c   1.000
_cell.angle_alpha   90.00
_cell.angle_beta   90.00
_cell.angle_gamma   90.00
#
_symmetry.space_group_name_H-M   'P 1'
#
loop_
_entity.id
_entity.type
_entity.pdbx_description
1 polymer ?
#
loop_
_entity_poly.entity_id
_entity_poly.type
_entity_poly.pdbx_seq_one_letter_code
_entity_poly.pdbx_strand_id
1 'polypeptide(L)'
;MTRDNRIDYVEFASTDPAASRAFFEAVFGWSFVDYGEDYTAFDDGRLQGGFFRGQPQRAETGAPLLVLYADQLAPVEAAVRAAGGQIVRPVFSFPGGSRFQFVEPGGNELAVWSERDPA
;
A
#
# COMPACT_ATOMS: atom_id res chain seq x y z
N MET A 1 1.43 15.01 -23.27
CA MET A 1 1.45 13.58 -22.90
C MET A 1 0.04 13.12 -22.59
N THR A 2 -0.37 12.01 -23.13
CA THR A 2 -1.73 11.53 -22.96
C THR A 2 -1.83 10.57 -21.77
N ARG A 3 -3.04 10.39 -21.25
CA ARG A 3 -3.35 9.37 -20.25
C ARG A 3 -3.65 8.00 -20.88
N ASP A 4 -3.76 7.97 -22.19
CA ASP A 4 -4.20 6.77 -22.91
C ASP A 4 -3.23 5.62 -22.68
N ASN A 5 -3.80 4.44 -22.42
CA ASN A 5 -3.07 3.18 -22.35
C ASN A 5 -2.09 3.06 -21.17
N ARG A 6 -2.21 3.92 -20.17
CA ARG A 6 -1.41 3.89 -18.94
C ARG A 6 -2.29 3.50 -17.77
N ILE A 7 -1.69 2.96 -16.72
CA ILE A 7 -2.45 2.67 -15.52
C ILE A 7 -2.92 4.00 -14.93
N ASP A 8 -4.23 4.13 -14.74
CA ASP A 8 -4.86 5.38 -14.31
C ASP A 8 -5.45 5.26 -12.91
N TYR A 9 -5.85 4.06 -12.52
CA TYR A 9 -6.60 3.86 -11.29
C TYR A 9 -6.34 2.45 -10.77
N VAL A 10 -6.14 2.32 -9.45
CA VAL A 10 -5.93 1.02 -8.82
C VAL A 10 -7.03 0.82 -7.78
N GLU A 11 -7.72 -0.31 -7.85
CA GLU A 11 -8.81 -0.59 -6.92
C GLU A 11 -8.51 -1.84 -6.11
N PHE A 12 -8.63 -1.69 -4.79
CA PHE A 12 -8.39 -2.77 -3.82
C PHE A 12 -9.70 -3.17 -3.16
N ALA A 13 -9.87 -4.47 -2.92
CA ALA A 13 -10.88 -4.90 -1.96
C ALA A 13 -10.34 -4.68 -0.54
N SER A 14 -11.21 -4.34 0.39
CA SER A 14 -10.83 -4.16 1.80
C SER A 14 -11.96 -4.70 2.68
N THR A 15 -11.59 -5.44 3.72
CA THR A 15 -12.59 -5.89 4.68
C THR A 15 -13.13 -4.72 5.53
N ASP A 16 -12.39 -3.62 5.56
CA ASP A 16 -12.77 -2.42 6.31
C ASP A 16 -12.17 -1.19 5.62
N PRO A 17 -12.88 -0.57 4.66
CA PRO A 17 -12.36 0.59 3.94
C PRO A 17 -11.94 1.75 4.84
N ALA A 18 -12.67 1.98 5.94
CA ALA A 18 -12.30 3.05 6.89
C ALA A 18 -10.96 2.78 7.56
N ALA A 19 -10.68 1.52 7.91
CA ALA A 19 -9.39 1.15 8.50
C ALA A 19 -8.27 1.25 7.49
N SER A 20 -8.51 0.86 6.23
CA SER A 20 -7.53 1.04 5.16
C SER A 20 -7.20 2.52 4.98
N ARG A 21 -8.23 3.38 4.91
CA ARG A 21 -8.03 4.82 4.79
C ARG A 21 -7.17 5.36 5.93
N ALA A 22 -7.54 5.05 7.17
CA ALA A 22 -6.81 5.56 8.34
C ALA A 22 -5.33 5.15 8.29
N PHE A 23 -5.07 3.92 7.88
CA PHE A 23 -3.71 3.39 7.78
C PHE A 23 -2.89 4.17 6.73
N PHE A 24 -3.41 4.29 5.51
CA PHE A 24 -2.66 4.95 4.44
C PHE A 24 -2.52 6.45 4.64
N GLU A 25 -3.49 7.08 5.31
CA GLU A 25 -3.32 8.48 5.75
C GLU A 25 -2.16 8.62 6.74
N ALA A 26 -2.15 7.76 7.74
CA ALA A 26 -1.17 7.87 8.84
C ALA A 26 0.25 7.53 8.38
N VAL A 27 0.41 6.48 7.59
CA VAL A 27 1.74 5.97 7.22
C VAL A 27 2.32 6.69 6.01
N PHE A 28 1.49 6.92 4.99
CA PHE A 28 1.97 7.39 3.69
C PHE A 28 1.47 8.78 3.31
N GLY A 29 0.57 9.36 4.10
CA GLY A 29 0.07 10.71 3.83
C GLY A 29 -0.84 10.82 2.62
N TRP A 30 -1.47 9.73 2.20
CA TRP A 30 -2.42 9.77 1.09
C TRP A 30 -3.65 10.59 1.48
N SER A 31 -4.29 11.22 0.51
CA SER A 31 -5.54 11.93 0.72
C SER A 31 -6.70 11.07 0.26
N PHE A 32 -7.85 11.23 0.92
CA PHE A 32 -9.02 10.37 0.67
C PHE A 32 -10.30 11.16 0.57
N VAL A 33 -11.24 10.62 -0.21
CA VAL A 33 -12.62 11.10 -0.28
C VAL A 33 -13.54 9.88 -0.14
N ASP A 34 -14.43 9.91 0.85
CA ASP A 34 -15.40 8.83 1.07
C ASP A 34 -16.60 8.95 0.15
N TYR A 35 -17.05 7.81 -0.36
CA TYR A 35 -18.28 7.68 -1.12
C TYR A 35 -19.14 6.63 -0.43
N GLY A 36 -19.69 7.00 0.74
CA GLY A 36 -20.42 6.07 1.59
C GLY A 36 -19.49 5.21 2.43
N GLU A 37 -20.05 4.19 3.09
CA GLU A 37 -19.31 3.34 4.00
C GLU A 37 -18.51 2.25 3.30
N ASP A 38 -18.88 1.94 2.05
CA ASP A 38 -18.35 0.80 1.33
C ASP A 38 -17.29 1.17 0.30
N TYR A 39 -16.96 2.46 0.18
CA TYR A 39 -15.96 2.90 -0.79
C TYR A 39 -15.27 4.17 -0.34
N THR A 40 -13.94 4.19 -0.45
CA THR A 40 -13.16 5.41 -0.25
C THR A 40 -12.12 5.52 -1.38
N ALA A 41 -12.01 6.70 -1.97
CA ALA A 41 -11.07 6.95 -3.06
C ALA A 41 -9.81 7.61 -2.52
N PHE A 42 -8.66 7.23 -3.06
CA PHE A 42 -7.39 7.81 -2.63
C PHE A 42 -6.64 8.48 -3.76
N ASP A 43 -5.75 9.37 -3.37
CA ASP A 43 -4.79 10.01 -4.26
C ASP A 43 -3.44 9.96 -3.53
N ASP A 44 -2.44 9.31 -4.11
CA ASP A 44 -1.11 9.18 -3.50
C ASP A 44 -0.13 10.27 -3.97
N GLY A 45 -0.62 11.21 -4.80
CA GLY A 45 0.20 12.28 -5.38
C GLY A 45 0.62 11.99 -6.82
N ARG A 46 0.50 10.75 -7.28
CA ARG A 46 0.80 10.36 -8.67
C ARG A 46 -0.33 9.56 -9.28
N LEU A 47 -0.96 8.70 -8.49
CA LEU A 47 -1.96 7.76 -8.97
C LEU A 47 -3.17 7.83 -8.06
N GLN A 48 -4.34 7.66 -8.64
CA GLN A 48 -5.58 7.57 -7.90
C GLN A 48 -6.05 6.13 -7.83
N GLY A 49 -6.89 5.86 -6.86
CA GLY A 49 -7.47 4.54 -6.71
C GLY A 49 -8.55 4.53 -5.66
N GLY A 50 -8.90 3.36 -5.19
CA GLY A 50 -9.93 3.24 -4.16
C GLY A 50 -9.90 1.91 -3.47
N PHE A 51 -10.64 1.85 -2.37
CA PHE A 51 -10.88 0.64 -1.59
C PHE A 51 -12.38 0.40 -1.56
N PHE A 52 -12.82 -0.74 -2.06
CA PHE A 52 -14.22 -1.16 -1.97
C PHE A 52 -14.36 -2.28 -0.95
N ARG A 53 -15.52 -2.38 -0.30
CA ARG A 53 -15.73 -3.42 0.70
C ARG A 53 -15.77 -4.79 0.03
N GLY A 54 -14.89 -5.66 0.45
CA GLY A 54 -14.77 -7.01 -0.12
C GLY A 54 -13.65 -7.78 0.51
N GLN A 55 -13.38 -8.97 -0.03
CA GLN A 55 -12.31 -9.84 0.48
C GLN A 55 -11.07 -9.67 -0.38
N PRO A 56 -9.98 -9.13 0.18
CA PRO A 56 -8.75 -8.98 -0.58
C PRO A 56 -8.05 -10.32 -0.75
N GLN A 57 -7.23 -10.41 -1.79
CA GLN A 57 -6.33 -11.54 -2.00
C GLN A 57 -4.90 -11.10 -1.72
N ARG A 58 -4.05 -12.08 -1.43
CA ARG A 58 -2.64 -11.86 -1.12
C ARG A 58 -1.79 -12.21 -2.33
N ALA A 59 -0.55 -11.73 -2.35
CA ALA A 59 0.38 -12.05 -3.42
C ALA A 59 0.55 -13.57 -3.58
N GLU A 60 0.61 -14.30 -2.47
CA GLU A 60 0.76 -15.76 -2.47
C GLU A 60 -0.44 -16.49 -3.08
N THR A 61 -1.60 -15.83 -3.17
CA THR A 61 -2.80 -16.43 -3.76
C THR A 61 -3.13 -15.82 -5.13
N GLY A 62 -2.19 -15.10 -5.74
CA GLY A 62 -2.31 -14.64 -7.10
C GLY A 62 -2.62 -13.16 -7.31
N ALA A 63 -2.78 -12.38 -6.25
CA ALA A 63 -2.99 -10.95 -6.40
C ALA A 63 -1.69 -10.26 -6.83
N PRO A 64 -1.77 -9.19 -7.65
CA PRO A 64 -0.59 -8.38 -7.92
C PRO A 64 -0.05 -7.79 -6.63
N LEU A 65 1.27 -7.71 -6.52
CA LEU A 65 1.92 -7.03 -5.41
C LEU A 65 2.22 -5.59 -5.83
N LEU A 66 1.55 -4.63 -5.21
CA LEU A 66 1.84 -3.23 -5.46
C LEU A 66 2.97 -2.79 -4.54
N VAL A 67 3.91 -2.05 -5.11
CA VAL A 67 5.16 -1.73 -4.42
C VAL A 67 5.31 -0.21 -4.40
N LEU A 68 5.39 0.35 -3.19
CA LEU A 68 5.67 1.76 -2.98
C LEU A 68 7.17 1.98 -2.90
N TYR A 69 7.60 3.21 -3.10
CA TYR A 69 8.99 3.58 -2.93
C TYR A 69 9.17 4.42 -1.67
N ALA A 70 10.26 4.18 -0.95
CA ALA A 70 10.69 5.07 0.13
C ALA A 70 12.22 5.13 0.10
N ASP A 71 12.76 6.31 0.39
CA ASP A 71 14.21 6.48 0.40
C ASP A 71 14.86 5.68 1.53
N GLN A 72 14.20 5.60 2.70
CA GLN A 72 14.68 4.84 3.85
C GLN A 72 13.57 3.93 4.35
N LEU A 73 13.85 2.65 4.45
CA LEU A 73 12.84 1.65 4.83
C LEU A 73 12.54 1.61 6.33
N ALA A 74 13.55 1.78 7.17
CA ALA A 74 13.38 1.58 8.61
C ALA A 74 12.29 2.46 9.24
N PRO A 75 12.24 3.78 8.94
CA PRO A 75 11.16 4.60 9.51
C PRO A 75 9.78 4.21 8.97
N VAL A 76 9.70 3.78 7.71
CA VAL A 76 8.43 3.36 7.13
C VAL A 76 7.96 2.05 7.75
N GLU A 77 8.86 1.09 7.93
CA GLU A 77 8.53 -0.18 8.59
C GLU A 77 8.00 0.07 10.00
N ALA A 78 8.64 0.96 10.75
CA ALA A 78 8.20 1.31 12.09
C ALA A 78 6.81 1.96 12.08
N ALA A 79 6.56 2.87 11.12
CA ALA A 79 5.25 3.52 10.98
C ALA A 79 4.16 2.54 10.60
N VAL A 80 4.46 1.56 9.75
CA VAL A 80 3.53 0.50 9.38
C VAL A 80 3.10 -0.28 10.62
N ARG A 81 4.06 -0.70 11.45
CA ARG A 81 3.76 -1.42 12.68
C ARG A 81 2.92 -0.57 13.64
N ALA A 82 3.29 0.69 13.81
CA ALA A 82 2.60 1.59 14.74
C ALA A 82 1.15 1.85 14.32
N ALA A 83 0.86 1.82 13.02
CA ALA A 83 -0.48 2.07 12.50
C ALA A 83 -1.33 0.79 12.37
N GLY A 84 -0.84 -0.35 12.87
CA GLY A 84 -1.60 -1.60 12.87
C GLY A 84 -1.34 -2.49 11.67
N GLY A 85 -0.36 -2.18 10.84
CA GLY A 85 0.05 -3.07 9.77
C GLY A 85 0.88 -4.21 10.30
N GLN A 86 0.86 -5.34 9.58
CA GLN A 86 1.60 -6.52 9.93
C GLN A 86 2.74 -6.73 8.93
N ILE A 87 3.97 -6.83 9.43
CA ILE A 87 5.10 -7.13 8.56
C ILE A 87 5.09 -8.64 8.29
N VAL A 88 4.87 -9.00 7.05
CA VAL A 88 4.82 -10.41 6.65
C VAL A 88 6.12 -10.87 6.03
N ARG A 89 6.95 -9.93 5.59
CA ARG A 89 8.30 -10.23 5.14
C ARG A 89 9.22 -9.08 5.55
N PRO A 90 10.13 -9.31 6.52
CA PRO A 90 11.05 -8.26 6.96
C PRO A 90 11.98 -7.81 5.84
N VAL A 91 12.65 -6.69 6.05
CA VAL A 91 13.54 -6.10 5.04
C VAL A 91 14.53 -7.14 4.55
N PHE A 92 14.64 -7.27 3.24
CA PHE A 92 15.61 -8.12 2.58
C PHE A 92 16.17 -7.40 1.36
N SER A 93 17.39 -7.77 1.00
CA SER A 93 18.09 -7.18 -0.15
C SER A 93 17.85 -8.02 -1.40
N PHE A 94 17.90 -7.35 -2.55
CA PHE A 94 17.81 -7.98 -3.86
C PHE A 94 18.66 -7.14 -4.82
N PRO A 95 18.95 -7.64 -6.03
CA PRO A 95 19.69 -6.83 -7.00
C PRO A 95 18.95 -5.53 -7.32
N GLY A 96 19.53 -4.40 -6.95
CA GLY A 96 18.94 -3.09 -7.18
C GLY A 96 18.45 -2.37 -5.93
N GLY A 97 18.37 -3.05 -4.77
CA GLY A 97 17.94 -2.39 -3.54
C GLY A 97 17.48 -3.35 -2.45
N SER A 98 16.52 -2.92 -1.70
CA SER A 98 15.92 -3.69 -0.61
C SER A 98 14.44 -3.39 -0.49
N ARG A 99 13.69 -4.26 0.19
CA ARG A 99 12.26 -4.05 0.40
C ARG A 99 11.75 -4.85 1.60
N PHE A 100 10.55 -4.50 2.06
CA PHE A 100 9.79 -5.32 3.01
C PHE A 100 8.35 -5.43 2.51
N GLN A 101 7.60 -6.40 3.04
CA GLN A 101 6.21 -6.60 2.67
C GLN A 101 5.34 -6.57 3.93
N PHE A 102 4.15 -6.01 3.79
CA PHE A 102 3.23 -5.84 4.91
C PHE A 102 1.80 -6.08 4.48
N VAL A 103 0.95 -6.35 5.46
CA VAL A 103 -0.50 -6.43 5.26
C VAL A 103 -1.13 -5.28 6.04
N GLU A 104 -1.92 -4.47 5.36
CA GLU A 104 -2.61 -3.34 5.98
C GLU A 104 -3.89 -3.83 6.66
N PRO A 105 -4.51 -3.02 7.57
CA PRO A 105 -5.66 -3.48 8.36
C PRO A 105 -6.86 -3.98 7.58
N GLY A 106 -7.05 -3.55 6.34
CA GLY A 106 -8.13 -4.04 5.47
C GLY A 106 -7.82 -5.35 4.78
N GLY A 107 -6.61 -5.88 4.95
CA GLY A 107 -6.21 -7.19 4.45
C GLY A 107 -5.36 -7.19 3.19
N ASN A 108 -5.03 -6.05 2.63
CA ASN A 108 -4.21 -5.99 1.42
C ASN A 108 -2.72 -6.12 1.74
N GLU A 109 -2.03 -6.90 0.91
CA GLU A 109 -0.58 -7.03 0.99
C GLU A 109 0.08 -6.11 -0.02
N LEU A 110 1.03 -5.31 0.45
CA LEU A 110 1.83 -4.41 -0.37
C LEU A 110 3.29 -4.53 0.06
N ALA A 111 4.17 -3.90 -0.70
CA ALA A 111 5.58 -3.82 -0.37
C ALA A 111 6.06 -2.37 -0.43
N VAL A 112 7.17 -2.11 0.22
CA VAL A 112 7.89 -0.83 0.10
C VAL A 112 9.32 -1.17 -0.24
N TRP A 113 9.87 -0.53 -1.27
CA TRP A 113 11.24 -0.76 -1.68
C TRP A 113 12.06 0.52 -1.65
N SER A 114 13.36 0.36 -1.61
CA SER A 114 14.31 1.45 -1.68
C SER A 114 15.47 1.03 -2.57
N GLU A 115 16.07 1.99 -3.24
CA GLU A 115 17.31 1.77 -3.98
C GLU A 115 18.49 1.55 -3.03
N ARG A 116 18.34 1.92 -1.75
CA ARG A 116 19.41 1.80 -0.77
C ARG A 116 19.44 0.41 -0.18
N ASP A 117 20.65 -0.06 0.15
CA ASP A 117 20.79 -1.23 0.97
C ASP A 117 20.50 -0.87 2.42
N PRO A 118 19.85 -1.75 3.19
CA PRO A 118 19.71 -1.54 4.62
C PRO A 118 21.08 -1.78 5.26
N ALA A 119 21.69 -0.74 5.71
CA ALA A 119 23.00 -0.88 6.32
C ALA A 119 22.90 -1.10 7.82
#